data_5fcf80f27fd161a9889305e7ad862846
#
_entry.id   5fcf80f27fd161a9889305e7ad862846
#
_cell.length_a   1.000
_cell.length_b   1.000
_cell.length_c   1.000
_cell.angle_alpha   90.00
_cell.angle_beta   90.00
_cell.angle_gamma   90.00
#
_symmetry.space_group_name_H-M   'P 1'
#
loop_
_entity.id
_entity.type
_entity.pdbx_description
1 polymer ?
#
loop_
_entity_poly.entity_id
_entity_poly.type
_entity_poly.pdbx_seq_one_letter_code
_entity_poly.pdbx_strand_id
1 'polypeptide(L)'
;MNKKNKKIIAIAAVVLAVVIAAMGLIYHFFGPQTKLEPVETTIAETVTEKQGTALTIEVILADGTKKTHEISTNANNLGDALKENKIVEGTMSEYGLFITAVDGVKADDSKQQWWCITKGGEMVQTGADTTPIADGDKFELTLKTGYDM
;
A
#
# COMPACT_ATOMS: atom_id res chain seq x y z
N MET A 1 41.51 -63.15 -17.11
CA MET A 1 41.45 -61.68 -17.13
C MET A 1 42.88 -61.16 -17.20
N ASN A 2 43.21 -60.43 -18.24
CA ASN A 2 44.62 -60.09 -18.59
C ASN A 2 45.13 -58.98 -17.65
N LYS A 3 46.41 -59.06 -17.24
CA LYS A 3 47.04 -58.09 -16.30
C LYS A 3 46.91 -56.62 -16.76
N LYS A 4 46.84 -56.39 -18.08
CA LYS A 4 46.56 -55.06 -18.68
C LYS A 4 45.16 -54.53 -18.34
N ASN A 5 44.13 -55.35 -18.35
CA ASN A 5 42.77 -54.92 -18.05
C ASN A 5 42.57 -54.61 -16.58
N LYS A 6 43.27 -55.25 -15.65
CA LYS A 6 43.24 -54.93 -14.23
C LYS A 6 43.84 -53.55 -13.95
N LYS A 7 44.89 -53.13 -14.65
CA LYS A 7 45.47 -51.78 -14.50
C LYS A 7 44.53 -50.70 -15.06
N ILE A 8 43.88 -50.95 -16.18
CA ILE A 8 42.93 -49.98 -16.78
C ILE A 8 41.71 -49.80 -15.87
N ILE A 9 41.19 -50.87 -15.32
CA ILE A 9 40.06 -50.83 -14.39
C ILE A 9 40.42 -50.07 -13.09
N ALA A 10 41.63 -50.30 -12.57
CA ALA A 10 42.12 -49.59 -11.38
C ALA A 10 42.29 -48.08 -11.63
N ILE A 11 42.83 -47.70 -12.79
CA ILE A 11 42.97 -46.29 -13.18
C ILE A 11 41.62 -45.63 -13.37
N ALA A 12 40.68 -46.30 -14.03
CA ALA A 12 39.31 -45.80 -14.25
C ALA A 12 38.58 -45.58 -12.91
N ALA A 13 38.75 -46.49 -11.93
CA ALA A 13 38.16 -46.36 -10.61
C ALA A 13 38.73 -45.14 -9.82
N VAL A 14 40.02 -44.89 -9.93
CA VAL A 14 40.67 -43.73 -9.28
C VAL A 14 40.23 -42.42 -9.92
N VAL A 15 40.15 -42.37 -11.23
CA VAL A 15 39.63 -41.16 -11.95
C VAL A 15 38.19 -40.87 -11.59
N LEU A 16 37.34 -41.91 -11.53
CA LEU A 16 35.95 -41.73 -11.13
C LEU A 16 35.82 -41.22 -9.68
N ALA A 17 36.65 -41.74 -8.76
CA ALA A 17 36.66 -41.28 -7.37
C ALA A 17 37.06 -39.80 -7.24
N VAL A 18 38.07 -39.36 -8.02
CA VAL A 18 38.54 -37.97 -8.03
C VAL A 18 37.44 -37.04 -8.61
N VAL A 19 36.73 -37.45 -9.66
CA VAL A 19 35.65 -36.68 -10.24
C VAL A 19 34.47 -36.52 -9.25
N ILE A 20 34.11 -37.59 -8.54
CA ILE A 20 33.07 -37.54 -7.51
C ILE A 20 33.46 -36.64 -6.35
N ALA A 21 34.74 -36.71 -5.90
CA ALA A 21 35.23 -35.84 -4.85
C ALA A 21 35.26 -34.37 -5.29
N ALA A 22 35.64 -34.07 -6.53
CA ALA A 22 35.64 -32.72 -7.08
C ALA A 22 34.21 -32.17 -7.23
N MET A 23 33.27 -32.99 -7.68
CA MET A 23 31.84 -32.61 -7.72
C MET A 23 31.26 -32.35 -6.31
N GLY A 24 31.64 -33.17 -5.33
CA GLY A 24 31.22 -32.97 -3.94
C GLY A 24 31.77 -31.68 -3.37
N LEU A 25 32.99 -31.29 -3.66
CA LEU A 25 33.59 -30.02 -3.24
C LEU A 25 32.94 -28.82 -3.92
N ILE A 26 32.62 -28.91 -5.22
CA ILE A 26 31.90 -27.86 -5.94
C ILE A 26 30.47 -27.71 -5.40
N TYR A 27 29.81 -28.83 -5.08
CA TYR A 27 28.47 -28.82 -4.50
C TYR A 27 28.48 -28.22 -3.07
N HIS A 28 29.55 -28.43 -2.30
CA HIS A 28 29.71 -27.89 -0.96
C HIS A 28 29.99 -26.37 -0.97
N PHE A 29 30.70 -25.88 -2.00
CA PHE A 29 31.09 -24.47 -2.10
C PHE A 29 30.12 -23.63 -2.95
N PHE A 30 29.42 -24.22 -3.94
CA PHE A 30 28.52 -23.54 -4.88
C PHE A 30 27.12 -24.13 -4.93
N GLY A 31 26.80 -25.13 -4.11
CA GLY A 31 25.45 -25.66 -4.00
C GLY A 31 24.49 -24.60 -3.46
N PRO A 32 23.20 -24.64 -3.88
CA PRO A 32 22.22 -23.74 -3.30
C PRO A 32 22.16 -23.99 -1.80
N GLN A 33 22.51 -22.98 -1.02
CA GLN A 33 22.35 -22.95 0.43
C GLN A 33 20.86 -22.93 0.74
N THR A 34 20.19 -24.07 0.67
CA THR A 34 18.88 -24.25 1.28
C THR A 34 19.07 -24.36 2.78
N LYS A 35 19.45 -23.27 3.43
CA LYS A 35 19.29 -23.10 4.85
C LYS A 35 17.80 -22.90 5.09
N LEU A 36 17.11 -23.97 5.43
CA LEU A 36 15.79 -23.91 6.04
C LEU A 36 15.98 -23.30 7.45
N GLU A 37 16.09 -21.99 7.51
CA GLU A 37 15.76 -21.29 8.74
C GLU A 37 14.23 -21.22 8.81
N PRO A 38 13.64 -21.37 10.01
CA PRO A 38 12.21 -21.15 10.15
C PRO A 38 11.94 -19.73 9.65
N VAL A 39 11.07 -19.64 8.65
CA VAL A 39 10.54 -18.38 8.16
C VAL A 39 9.74 -17.79 9.31
N GLU A 40 10.40 -17.00 10.17
CA GLU A 40 9.72 -15.88 10.76
C GLU A 40 9.34 -15.01 9.57
N THR A 41 8.07 -15.00 9.27
CA THR A 41 7.46 -14.13 8.29
C THR A 41 7.56 -12.70 8.82
N THR A 42 8.79 -12.17 8.81
CA THR A 42 8.97 -10.74 8.64
C THR A 42 8.77 -10.53 7.15
N ILE A 43 7.56 -10.20 6.79
CA ILE A 43 7.29 -9.49 5.56
C ILE A 43 8.01 -8.15 5.73
N ALA A 44 9.31 -8.14 5.48
CA ALA A 44 9.95 -6.95 5.01
C ALA A 44 9.44 -6.80 3.57
N GLU A 45 8.17 -6.37 3.42
CA GLU A 45 7.84 -5.56 2.30
C GLU A 45 8.95 -4.52 2.23
N THR A 46 9.75 -4.60 1.18
CA THR A 46 10.43 -3.43 0.67
C THR A 46 9.31 -2.50 0.25
N VAL A 47 8.69 -1.86 1.23
CA VAL A 47 7.99 -0.62 1.03
C VAL A 47 9.08 0.29 0.50
N THR A 48 9.16 0.41 -0.82
CA THR A 48 9.66 1.63 -1.42
C THR A 48 8.88 2.70 -0.68
N GLU A 49 9.54 3.39 0.24
CA GLU A 49 8.98 4.55 0.92
C GLU A 49 8.53 5.50 -0.18
N LYS A 50 7.26 5.41 -0.53
CA LYS A 50 6.57 6.48 -1.19
C LYS A 50 6.52 7.54 -0.10
N GLN A 51 7.50 8.44 -0.10
CA GLN A 51 7.52 9.63 0.75
C GLN A 51 6.25 10.42 0.45
N GLY A 52 5.18 10.11 1.13
CA GLY A 52 3.88 10.74 1.00
C GLY A 52 3.34 11.04 2.37
N THR A 53 2.59 12.11 2.48
CA THR A 53 1.83 12.46 3.67
C THR A 53 0.77 11.40 3.93
N ALA A 54 0.80 10.75 5.08
CA ALA A 54 -0.20 9.76 5.49
C ALA A 54 -1.42 10.48 6.10
N LEU A 55 -2.61 10.13 5.63
CA LEU A 55 -3.87 10.71 6.13
C LEU A 55 -4.87 9.61 6.45
N THR A 56 -5.70 9.85 7.46
CA THR A 56 -6.88 9.04 7.74
C THR A 56 -8.14 9.82 7.36
N ILE A 57 -8.96 9.25 6.48
CA ILE A 57 -10.22 9.83 6.03
C ILE A 57 -11.37 8.96 6.51
N GLU A 58 -12.21 9.47 7.39
CA GLU A 58 -13.42 8.79 7.86
C GLU A 58 -14.64 9.33 7.10
N VAL A 59 -15.33 8.47 6.36
CA VAL A 59 -16.57 8.79 5.64
C VAL A 59 -17.74 8.37 6.50
N ILE A 60 -18.67 9.28 6.77
CA ILE A 60 -19.84 9.06 7.64
C ILE A 60 -21.09 9.34 6.84
N LEU A 61 -21.91 8.32 6.63
CA LEU A 61 -23.17 8.43 5.93
C LEU A 61 -24.30 8.96 6.84
N ALA A 62 -25.41 9.38 6.24
CA ALA A 62 -26.57 9.90 6.98
C ALA A 62 -27.23 8.88 7.93
N ASP A 63 -27.07 7.59 7.68
CA ASP A 63 -27.52 6.48 8.54
C ASP A 63 -26.54 6.15 9.69
N GLY A 64 -25.42 6.87 9.78
CA GLY A 64 -24.37 6.65 10.76
C GLY A 64 -23.34 5.60 10.37
N THR A 65 -23.46 4.99 9.18
CA THR A 65 -22.44 4.07 8.65
C THR A 65 -21.12 4.80 8.48
N LYS A 66 -20.03 4.19 8.95
CA LYS A 66 -18.68 4.75 8.89
C LYS A 66 -17.77 3.86 8.05
N LYS A 67 -16.93 4.49 7.25
CA LYS A 67 -15.87 3.85 6.49
C LYS A 67 -14.58 4.65 6.63
N THR A 68 -13.49 3.99 6.89
CA THR A 68 -12.17 4.62 7.07
C THR A 68 -11.28 4.27 5.90
N HIS A 69 -10.61 5.29 5.35
CA HIS A 69 -9.55 5.16 4.35
C HIS A 69 -8.25 5.65 4.95
N GLU A 70 -7.22 4.83 4.87
CA GLU A 70 -5.85 5.24 5.12
C GLU A 70 -5.19 5.49 3.76
N ILE A 71 -4.75 6.70 3.53
CA ILE A 71 -4.17 7.13 2.25
C ILE A 71 -2.78 7.70 2.43
N SER A 72 -1.96 7.57 1.41
CA SER A 72 -0.67 8.25 1.30
C SER A 72 -0.68 9.08 0.03
N THR A 73 -0.33 10.35 0.11
CA THR A 73 -0.39 11.30 -0.99
C THR A 73 0.81 12.22 -1.03
N ASN A 74 1.15 12.72 -2.21
CA ASN A 74 2.11 13.81 -2.39
C ASN A 74 1.41 15.16 -2.66
N ALA A 75 0.09 15.21 -2.52
CA ALA A 75 -0.67 16.44 -2.65
C ALA A 75 -0.32 17.43 -1.53
N ASN A 76 -0.52 18.72 -1.79
CA ASN A 76 -0.28 19.79 -0.82
C ASN A 76 -1.56 20.20 -0.05
N ASN A 77 -2.72 19.73 -0.51
CA ASN A 77 -4.01 20.07 0.07
C ASN A 77 -4.93 18.85 0.11
N LEU A 78 -5.98 18.96 0.93
CA LEU A 78 -6.94 17.87 1.15
C LEU A 78 -7.72 17.52 -0.14
N GLY A 79 -8.13 18.52 -0.91
CA GLY A 79 -8.94 18.30 -2.12
C GLY A 79 -8.23 17.46 -3.16
N ASP A 80 -6.95 17.73 -3.40
CA ASP A 80 -6.14 16.96 -4.33
C ASP A 80 -5.86 15.56 -3.79
N ALA A 81 -5.58 15.43 -2.49
CA ALA A 81 -5.40 14.13 -1.84
C ALA A 81 -6.65 13.23 -1.98
N LEU A 82 -7.82 13.78 -1.78
CA LEU A 82 -9.09 13.05 -1.91
C LEU A 82 -9.40 12.65 -3.36
N LYS A 83 -9.09 13.54 -4.33
CA LYS A 83 -9.28 13.26 -5.76
C LYS A 83 -8.32 12.20 -6.28
N GLU A 84 -7.02 12.30 -5.94
CA GLU A 84 -6.01 11.29 -6.32
C GLU A 84 -6.42 9.88 -5.89
N ASN A 85 -6.97 9.78 -4.69
CA ASN A 85 -7.40 8.51 -4.11
C ASN A 85 -8.85 8.13 -4.48
N LYS A 86 -9.50 8.91 -5.36
CA LYS A 86 -10.86 8.67 -5.87
C LYS A 86 -11.92 8.53 -4.75
N ILE A 87 -11.71 9.20 -3.64
CA ILE A 87 -12.64 9.20 -2.50
C ILE A 87 -13.80 10.15 -2.77
N VAL A 88 -13.53 11.27 -3.46
CA VAL A 88 -14.54 12.30 -3.73
C VAL A 88 -14.73 12.57 -5.21
N GLU A 89 -15.96 12.91 -5.56
CA GLU A 89 -16.31 13.57 -6.82
C GLU A 89 -16.83 14.97 -6.51
N GLY A 90 -16.52 15.91 -7.39
CA GLY A 90 -16.95 17.29 -7.19
C GLY A 90 -16.62 18.17 -8.39
N THR A 91 -17.10 19.40 -8.33
CA THR A 91 -16.84 20.44 -9.34
C THR A 91 -16.06 21.59 -8.73
N MET A 92 -15.16 22.16 -9.50
CA MET A 92 -14.47 23.40 -9.10
C MET A 92 -15.44 24.58 -9.25
N SER A 93 -15.54 25.37 -8.20
CA SER A 93 -16.30 26.63 -8.17
C SER A 93 -15.36 27.79 -7.85
N GLU A 94 -15.89 29.02 -7.86
CA GLU A 94 -15.11 30.20 -7.41
C GLU A 94 -14.75 30.15 -5.92
N TYR A 95 -15.41 29.30 -5.15
CA TYR A 95 -15.16 29.07 -3.71
C TYR A 95 -14.32 27.81 -3.45
N GLY A 96 -13.80 27.18 -4.52
CA GLY A 96 -13.00 25.96 -4.44
C GLY A 96 -13.75 24.69 -4.85
N LEU A 97 -13.24 23.53 -4.41
CA LEU A 97 -13.81 22.23 -4.71
C LEU A 97 -15.15 22.01 -3.97
N PHE A 98 -16.24 21.98 -4.73
CA PHE A 98 -17.55 21.60 -4.24
C PHE A 98 -17.73 20.09 -4.36
N ILE A 99 -17.75 19.39 -3.23
CA ILE A 99 -17.88 17.92 -3.17
C ILE A 99 -19.34 17.54 -3.37
N THR A 100 -19.61 16.77 -4.42
CA THR A 100 -20.96 16.28 -4.77
C THR A 100 -21.17 14.84 -4.38
N ALA A 101 -20.12 14.03 -4.33
CA ALA A 101 -20.18 12.63 -3.90
C ALA A 101 -18.93 12.22 -3.14
N VAL A 102 -19.08 11.28 -2.21
CA VAL A 102 -18.00 10.62 -1.49
C VAL A 102 -18.24 9.12 -1.52
N ASP A 103 -17.21 8.33 -1.87
CA ASP A 103 -17.32 6.87 -2.07
C ASP A 103 -18.48 6.46 -3.00
N GLY A 104 -18.78 7.27 -4.00
CA GLY A 104 -19.90 7.04 -4.92
C GLY A 104 -21.28 7.41 -4.37
N VAL A 105 -21.38 7.85 -3.11
CA VAL A 105 -22.64 8.32 -2.50
C VAL A 105 -22.80 9.81 -2.79
N LYS A 106 -23.81 10.16 -3.60
CA LYS A 106 -24.12 11.55 -3.95
C LYS A 106 -24.97 12.20 -2.87
N ALA A 107 -24.68 13.46 -2.59
CA ALA A 107 -25.56 14.31 -1.83
C ALA A 107 -26.81 14.63 -2.65
N ASP A 108 -27.97 14.51 -2.05
CA ASP A 108 -29.29 14.77 -2.69
C ASP A 108 -29.77 16.16 -2.31
N ASP A 109 -29.68 17.09 -3.26
CA ASP A 109 -30.11 18.48 -3.07
C ASP A 109 -31.60 18.58 -2.71
N SER A 110 -32.44 17.66 -3.21
CA SER A 110 -33.86 17.64 -2.89
C SER A 110 -34.16 17.34 -1.41
N LYS A 111 -33.20 16.69 -0.75
CA LYS A 111 -33.22 16.41 0.69
C LYS A 111 -32.33 17.35 1.48
N GLN A 112 -31.80 18.41 0.85
CA GLN A 112 -30.87 19.34 1.46
C GLN A 112 -29.62 18.63 2.03
N GLN A 113 -29.12 17.61 1.31
CA GLN A 113 -27.94 16.89 1.70
C GLN A 113 -26.67 17.59 1.18
N TRP A 114 -25.63 17.54 1.98
CA TRP A 114 -24.34 18.09 1.64
C TRP A 114 -23.20 17.38 2.40
N TRP A 115 -22.02 17.42 1.84
CA TRP A 115 -20.83 16.82 2.47
C TRP A 115 -20.09 17.84 3.32
N CYS A 116 -20.07 17.62 4.62
CA CYS A 116 -19.35 18.42 5.60
C CYS A 116 -17.98 17.83 5.86
N ILE A 117 -16.95 18.66 5.81
CA ILE A 117 -15.57 18.27 6.18
C ILE A 117 -15.32 18.76 7.59
N THR A 118 -14.85 17.84 8.46
CA THR A 118 -14.36 18.17 9.80
C THR A 118 -12.95 17.64 10.00
N LYS A 119 -12.20 18.27 10.89
CA LYS A 119 -10.91 17.82 11.38
C LYS A 119 -10.96 17.77 12.90
N GLY A 120 -10.86 16.56 13.48
CA GLY A 120 -11.01 16.39 14.92
C GLY A 120 -12.37 16.85 15.47
N GLY A 121 -13.43 16.73 14.68
CA GLY A 121 -14.78 17.14 15.04
C GLY A 121 -15.12 18.62 14.78
N GLU A 122 -14.14 19.44 14.41
CA GLU A 122 -14.35 20.86 14.07
C GLU A 122 -14.52 21.03 12.56
N MET A 123 -15.50 21.86 12.14
CA MET A 123 -15.74 22.12 10.74
C MET A 123 -14.55 22.86 10.12
N VAL A 124 -14.07 22.35 8.99
CA VAL A 124 -13.04 23.03 8.20
C VAL A 124 -13.67 24.26 7.54
N GLN A 125 -13.12 25.44 7.85
CA GLN A 125 -13.66 26.74 7.39
C GLN A 125 -13.20 27.10 5.98
N THR A 126 -12.27 26.33 5.40
CA THR A 126 -11.72 26.53 4.06
C THR A 126 -12.23 25.45 3.12
N GLY A 127 -12.21 25.71 1.80
CA GLY A 127 -12.46 24.66 0.82
C GLY A 127 -11.45 23.53 0.92
N ALA A 128 -11.83 22.33 0.49
CA ALA A 128 -10.94 21.17 0.54
C ALA A 128 -9.61 21.40 -0.22
N ASP A 129 -9.67 22.11 -1.34
CA ASP A 129 -8.53 22.46 -2.19
C ASP A 129 -7.60 23.52 -1.60
N THR A 130 -8.03 24.23 -0.58
CA THR A 130 -7.21 25.22 0.17
C THR A 130 -6.86 24.75 1.57
N THR A 131 -7.39 23.61 2.01
CA THR A 131 -7.08 23.02 3.32
C THR A 131 -5.72 22.32 3.27
N PRO A 132 -4.70 22.82 4.00
CA PRO A 132 -3.39 22.16 4.05
C PRO A 132 -3.48 20.83 4.80
N ILE A 133 -2.62 19.90 4.43
CA ILE A 133 -2.53 18.58 5.05
C ILE A 133 -1.15 18.38 5.69
N ALA A 134 -1.12 17.61 6.76
CA ALA A 134 0.10 17.19 7.44
C ALA A 134 0.06 15.68 7.70
N ASP A 135 1.23 15.11 7.89
CA ASP A 135 1.37 13.68 8.18
C ASP A 135 0.64 13.30 9.47
N GLY A 136 -0.16 12.24 9.41
CA GLY A 136 -0.99 11.77 10.50
C GLY A 136 -2.33 12.52 10.68
N ASP A 137 -2.65 13.47 9.81
CA ASP A 137 -3.94 14.19 9.89
C ASP A 137 -5.12 13.23 9.70
N LYS A 138 -6.18 13.50 10.47
CA LYS A 138 -7.46 12.80 10.36
C LYS A 138 -8.56 13.79 9.99
N PHE A 139 -9.28 13.49 8.91
CA PHE A 139 -10.43 14.24 8.45
C PHE A 139 -11.67 13.36 8.43
N GLU A 140 -12.82 13.93 8.69
CA GLU A 140 -14.12 13.29 8.57
C GLU A 140 -14.92 13.97 7.45
N LEU A 141 -15.51 13.16 6.55
CA LEU A 141 -16.49 13.60 5.56
C LEU A 141 -17.85 13.05 5.95
N THR A 142 -18.74 13.92 6.40
CA THR A 142 -20.06 13.53 6.90
C THR A 142 -21.16 14.01 5.97
N LEU A 143 -22.02 13.09 5.52
CA LEU A 143 -23.23 13.44 4.78
C LEU A 143 -24.27 14.00 5.75
N LYS A 144 -24.46 15.30 5.72
CA LYS A 144 -25.44 16.02 6.55
C LYS A 144 -26.71 16.32 5.77
N THR A 145 -27.82 16.47 6.50
CA THR A 145 -29.12 16.89 5.98
C THR A 145 -29.53 18.16 6.70
N GLY A 146 -30.07 19.14 5.94
CA GLY A 146 -30.38 20.46 6.44
C GLY A 146 -29.20 21.42 6.41
N TYR A 147 -29.49 22.70 6.38
CA TYR A 147 -28.53 23.79 6.36
C TYR A 147 -28.45 24.52 7.71
N ASP A 148 -28.90 23.87 8.78
CA ASP A 148 -28.81 24.43 10.13
C ASP A 148 -27.35 24.49 10.54
N MET A 149 -26.76 25.66 10.50
CA MET A 149 -25.43 26.02 10.94
C MET A 149 -25.46 26.59 12.34
#